data_470a42d16913432fbc6e2a51b348e5d3
#
_entry.id   470a42d16913432fbc6e2a51b348e5d3
#
_cell.length_a   1.000
_cell.length_b   1.000
_cell.length_c   1.000
_cell.angle_alpha   90.00
_cell.angle_beta   90.00
_cell.angle_gamma   90.00
#
_symmetry.space_group_name_H-M   'P 1'
#
loop_
_entity.id
_entity.type
_entity.pdbx_description
1 polymer ?
#
loop_
_entity_poly.entity_id
_entity_poly.type
_entity_poly.pdbx_seq_one_letter_code
_entity_poly.pdbx_strand_id
1 'polypeptide(L)'
;MEQQVFDSRKRPLRDLRISVTDKCNFRCQYCMPAEIFGPDYPFLPQHKLLTFEELTRLTSIFTSLGVEKIRITGGEPLMRRDLPKLIRMIRGVDGVKDIAMTTNGSLLAKHAQELKRAGLDRVTVSLDSLDDERFAKLNGRGYCVEQILEGIEAAAEAGLGVKINMVVQRGVNDQDILPMARYFREKNLILRFIEFMDVGNSNGWRLDQVVPSSEIVSMIHREMPLEAADPNYYGEVASRYRHVGGEGEIGLISSVTQAFCSTCTRARLSAEGKMYNCLFASSGEDLREPLREGKSDEEIREMISSIWLRRDDRYSEERLKNTPGIAKRSKVEMSHIGG
;
A
#
# COMPACT_ATOMS: atom_id res chain seq x y z
N MET A 1 -27.77 -11.35 -2.43
CA MET A 1 -27.07 -11.64 -1.15
C MET A 1 -25.58 -11.65 -1.45
N GLU A 2 -24.83 -10.76 -0.81
CA GLU A 2 -23.35 -10.73 -0.91
C GLU A 2 -22.80 -12.06 -0.37
N GLN A 3 -22.17 -12.83 -1.21
CA GLN A 3 -21.58 -14.11 -0.82
C GLN A 3 -20.11 -13.88 -0.49
N GLN A 4 -19.77 -13.70 0.79
CA GLN A 4 -18.39 -13.59 1.25
C GLN A 4 -17.58 -14.82 0.82
N VAL A 5 -16.53 -14.62 0.04
CA VAL A 5 -15.62 -15.68 -0.41
C VAL A 5 -14.45 -15.82 0.54
N PHE A 6 -14.11 -17.07 0.89
CA PHE A 6 -12.97 -17.43 1.76
C PHE A 6 -11.96 -18.25 0.97
N ASP A 7 -10.69 -18.07 1.25
CA ASP A 7 -9.62 -18.89 0.68
C ASP A 7 -9.45 -20.23 1.41
N SER A 8 -8.48 -21.06 0.96
CA SER A 8 -8.18 -22.38 1.56
C SER A 8 -7.82 -22.30 3.05
N ARG A 9 -7.43 -21.13 3.55
CA ARG A 9 -7.09 -20.84 4.97
C ARG A 9 -8.19 -20.09 5.71
N LYS A 10 -9.41 -20.03 5.17
CA LYS A 10 -10.56 -19.32 5.73
C LYS A 10 -10.35 -17.81 5.89
N ARG A 11 -9.51 -17.19 5.04
CA ARG A 11 -9.31 -15.74 5.01
C ARG A 11 -10.33 -15.11 4.05
N PRO A 12 -11.14 -14.15 4.51
CA PRO A 12 -12.15 -13.52 3.66
C PRO A 12 -11.51 -12.57 2.64
N LEU A 13 -12.11 -12.42 1.48
CA LEU A 13 -11.79 -11.39 0.50
C LEU A 13 -12.52 -10.10 0.90
N ARG A 14 -11.80 -9.10 1.47
CA ARG A 14 -12.42 -7.85 1.98
C ARG A 14 -11.77 -6.57 1.48
N ASP A 15 -10.49 -6.63 1.11
CA ASP A 15 -9.73 -5.47 0.69
C ASP A 15 -9.24 -5.67 -0.76
N LEU A 16 -9.50 -4.70 -1.63
CA LEU A 16 -8.94 -4.66 -2.98
C LEU A 16 -7.98 -3.48 -3.11
N ARG A 17 -6.73 -3.76 -3.47
CA ARG A 17 -5.75 -2.75 -3.85
C ARG A 17 -5.72 -2.64 -5.36
N ILE A 18 -5.95 -1.45 -5.89
CA ILE A 18 -6.00 -1.16 -7.32
C ILE A 18 -4.80 -0.30 -7.69
N SER A 19 -3.86 -0.85 -8.44
CA SER A 19 -2.80 -0.07 -9.09
C SER A 19 -3.39 0.61 -10.33
N VAL A 20 -3.37 1.94 -10.37
CA VAL A 20 -3.94 2.69 -11.50
C VAL A 20 -2.90 3.06 -12.55
N THR A 21 -1.63 2.91 -12.23
CA THR A 21 -0.48 3.16 -13.11
C THR A 21 0.77 2.50 -12.53
N ASP A 22 1.70 2.12 -13.38
CA ASP A 22 3.04 1.67 -13.01
C ASP A 22 4.07 2.80 -12.96
N LYS A 23 3.69 4.02 -13.39
CA LYS A 23 4.57 5.20 -13.41
C LYS A 23 4.64 5.85 -12.03
N CYS A 24 5.84 6.30 -11.66
CA CYS A 24 6.08 7.08 -10.47
C CYS A 24 7.06 8.22 -10.78
N ASN A 25 6.88 9.35 -10.13
CA ASN A 25 7.82 10.47 -10.21
C ASN A 25 8.99 10.35 -9.22
N PHE A 26 8.95 9.40 -8.26
CA PHE A 26 10.07 9.05 -7.40
C PHE A 26 10.88 7.87 -7.96
N ARG A 27 12.09 7.69 -7.42
CA ARG A 27 12.99 6.56 -7.68
C ARG A 27 13.55 6.02 -6.37
N CYS A 28 12.63 5.70 -5.44
CA CYS A 28 13.02 5.17 -4.14
C CYS A 28 13.81 3.87 -4.29
N GLN A 29 14.96 3.79 -3.62
CA GLN A 29 15.89 2.66 -3.75
C GLN A 29 15.25 1.31 -3.42
N TYR A 30 14.34 1.28 -2.46
CA TYR A 30 13.66 0.07 -2.05
C TYR A 30 12.45 -0.33 -2.93
N CYS A 31 12.03 0.53 -3.89
CA CYS A 31 10.83 0.30 -4.70
C CYS A 31 11.10 0.37 -6.21
N MET A 32 11.73 1.44 -6.67
CA MET A 32 11.98 1.72 -8.09
C MET A 32 13.36 2.36 -8.30
N PRO A 33 14.47 1.66 -7.99
CA PRO A 33 15.82 2.22 -8.10
C PRO A 33 16.10 2.73 -9.51
N ALA A 34 16.75 3.91 -9.61
CA ALA A 34 16.97 4.63 -10.87
C ALA A 34 17.81 3.83 -11.87
N GLU A 35 18.68 2.95 -11.39
CA GLU A 35 19.54 2.07 -12.18
C GLU A 35 18.74 1.06 -13.02
N ILE A 36 17.55 0.68 -12.55
CA ILE A 36 16.65 -0.26 -13.23
C ILE A 36 15.52 0.50 -13.92
N PHE A 37 14.90 1.44 -13.20
CA PHE A 37 13.75 2.22 -13.69
C PHE A 37 14.21 3.58 -14.27
N GLY A 38 15.20 3.52 -15.19
CA GLY A 38 15.74 4.69 -15.87
C GLY A 38 14.74 5.35 -16.84
N PRO A 39 15.22 6.37 -17.61
CA PRO A 39 14.37 7.08 -18.58
C PRO A 39 13.79 6.16 -19.65
N ASP A 40 14.52 5.13 -20.05
CA ASP A 40 14.15 4.19 -21.12
C ASP A 40 13.38 2.95 -20.62
N TYR A 41 13.02 2.93 -19.32
CA TYR A 41 12.25 1.81 -18.79
C TYR A 41 10.87 1.73 -19.46
N PRO A 42 10.46 0.53 -19.97
CA PRO A 42 9.24 0.38 -20.75
C PRO A 42 7.99 0.33 -19.86
N PHE A 43 7.62 1.47 -19.29
CA PHE A 43 6.34 1.60 -18.57
C PHE A 43 5.16 1.26 -19.47
N LEU A 44 4.07 0.80 -18.86
CA LEU A 44 2.87 0.43 -19.58
C LEU A 44 2.33 1.59 -20.43
N PRO A 45 2.13 1.38 -21.74
CA PRO A 45 1.46 2.37 -22.56
C PRO A 45 -0.03 2.46 -22.19
N GLN A 46 -0.64 3.61 -22.44
CA GLN A 46 -2.00 3.93 -21.99
C GLN A 46 -3.04 2.88 -22.43
N HIS A 47 -2.92 2.32 -23.61
CA HIS A 47 -3.88 1.33 -24.13
C HIS A 47 -3.82 -0.03 -23.40
N LYS A 48 -2.74 -0.31 -22.69
CA LYS A 48 -2.60 -1.51 -21.85
C LYS A 48 -3.16 -1.29 -20.43
N LEU A 49 -3.37 -0.06 -20.02
CA LEU A 49 -4.00 0.22 -18.73
C LEU A 49 -5.50 -0.12 -18.80
N LEU A 50 -6.04 -0.56 -17.67
CA LEU A 50 -7.50 -0.61 -17.52
C LEU A 50 -8.09 0.80 -17.61
N THR A 51 -9.25 0.91 -18.27
CA THR A 51 -10.05 2.13 -18.28
C THR A 51 -10.74 2.33 -16.92
N PHE A 52 -11.27 3.50 -16.66
CA PHE A 52 -12.00 3.77 -15.41
C PHE A 52 -13.31 2.98 -15.36
N GLU A 53 -13.92 2.76 -16.50
CA GLU A 53 -15.11 1.94 -16.66
C GLU A 53 -14.81 0.45 -16.35
N GLU A 54 -13.70 -0.08 -16.87
CA GLU A 54 -13.22 -1.44 -16.57
C GLU A 54 -12.89 -1.61 -15.08
N LEU A 55 -12.19 -0.62 -14.46
CA LEU A 55 -11.88 -0.62 -13.03
C LEU A 55 -13.13 -0.57 -12.16
N THR A 56 -14.13 0.23 -12.56
CA THR A 56 -15.40 0.34 -11.83
C THR A 56 -16.20 -0.94 -11.93
N ARG A 57 -16.27 -1.54 -13.13
CA ARG A 57 -16.94 -2.83 -13.36
C ARG A 57 -16.30 -3.94 -12.50
N LEU A 58 -14.98 -4.05 -12.50
CA LEU A 58 -14.27 -5.01 -11.64
C LEU A 58 -14.52 -4.73 -10.18
N THR A 59 -14.52 -3.47 -9.74
CA THR A 59 -14.83 -3.11 -8.35
C THR A 59 -16.21 -3.61 -7.95
N SER A 60 -17.23 -3.44 -8.80
CA SER A 60 -18.58 -3.95 -8.57
C SER A 60 -18.61 -5.48 -8.43
N ILE A 61 -17.85 -6.19 -9.27
CA ILE A 61 -17.74 -7.65 -9.18
C ILE A 61 -17.04 -8.06 -7.86
N PHE A 62 -15.96 -7.38 -7.48
CA PHE A 62 -15.26 -7.65 -6.23
C PHE A 62 -16.14 -7.36 -4.99
N THR A 63 -16.96 -6.31 -5.02
CA THR A 63 -17.88 -6.03 -3.91
C THR A 63 -18.96 -7.10 -3.77
N SER A 64 -19.45 -7.67 -4.86
CA SER A 64 -20.38 -8.81 -4.83
C SER A 64 -19.79 -10.07 -4.15
N LEU A 65 -18.44 -10.14 -4.07
CA LEU A 65 -17.68 -11.20 -3.39
C LEU A 65 -17.26 -10.85 -1.95
N GLY A 66 -17.71 -9.70 -1.43
CA GLY A 66 -17.49 -9.25 -0.06
C GLY A 66 -16.35 -8.23 0.13
N VAL A 67 -15.82 -7.65 -0.93
CA VAL A 67 -14.88 -6.52 -0.82
C VAL A 67 -15.64 -5.27 -0.38
N GLU A 68 -15.17 -4.66 0.70
CA GLU A 68 -15.73 -3.42 1.27
C GLU A 68 -14.76 -2.24 1.21
N LYS A 69 -13.45 -2.55 1.11
CA LYS A 69 -12.38 -1.55 1.15
C LYS A 69 -11.61 -1.51 -0.16
N ILE A 70 -11.54 -0.33 -0.74
CA ILE A 70 -10.75 -0.08 -1.94
C ILE A 70 -9.55 0.78 -1.56
N ARG A 71 -8.35 0.35 -1.99
CA ARG A 71 -7.14 1.16 -1.88
C ARG A 71 -6.59 1.48 -3.25
N ILE A 72 -6.63 2.74 -3.61
CA ILE A 72 -6.00 3.24 -4.83
C ILE A 72 -4.51 3.39 -4.58
N THR A 73 -3.72 2.82 -5.49
CA THR A 73 -2.26 2.80 -5.44
C THR A 73 -1.70 2.79 -6.88
N GLY A 74 -0.44 2.41 -7.05
CA GLY A 74 0.22 2.30 -8.34
C GLY A 74 1.72 2.40 -8.15
N GLY A 75 2.42 2.98 -9.12
CA GLY A 75 3.64 3.72 -8.84
C GLY A 75 3.25 4.94 -7.99
N GLU A 76 2.91 6.07 -8.62
CA GLU A 76 2.26 7.19 -7.93
C GLU A 76 0.86 7.41 -8.52
N PRO A 77 -0.23 7.18 -7.77
CA PRO A 77 -1.58 7.25 -8.32
C PRO A 77 -1.97 8.64 -8.84
N LEU A 78 -1.43 9.70 -8.25
CA LEU A 78 -1.70 11.09 -8.69
C LEU A 78 -1.08 11.43 -10.05
N MET A 79 -0.24 10.57 -10.62
CA MET A 79 0.21 10.65 -12.00
C MET A 79 -0.82 10.12 -13.00
N ARG A 80 -1.85 9.40 -12.56
CA ARG A 80 -2.97 8.99 -13.41
C ARG A 80 -3.89 10.17 -13.61
N ARG A 81 -3.95 10.65 -14.86
CA ARG A 81 -4.83 11.77 -15.21
C ARG A 81 -6.29 11.46 -14.85
N ASP A 82 -7.03 12.50 -14.42
CA ASP A 82 -8.45 12.43 -14.08
C ASP A 82 -8.81 11.42 -12.96
N LEU A 83 -7.87 11.10 -12.07
CA LEU A 83 -8.07 10.17 -10.95
C LEU A 83 -9.31 10.48 -10.09
N PRO A 84 -9.70 11.75 -9.82
CA PRO A 84 -10.94 12.08 -9.11
C PRO A 84 -12.20 11.55 -9.82
N LYS A 85 -12.21 11.44 -11.16
CA LYS A 85 -13.31 10.79 -11.90
C LYS A 85 -13.44 9.31 -11.51
N LEU A 86 -12.34 8.58 -11.48
CA LEU A 86 -12.35 7.16 -11.06
C LEU A 86 -12.86 7.01 -9.62
N ILE A 87 -12.40 7.86 -8.70
CA ILE A 87 -12.83 7.81 -7.29
C ILE A 87 -14.34 8.03 -7.18
N ARG A 88 -14.91 8.98 -7.92
CA ARG A 88 -16.38 9.18 -7.97
C ARG A 88 -17.12 7.96 -8.50
N MET A 89 -16.60 7.35 -9.55
CA MET A 89 -17.21 6.14 -10.13
C MET A 89 -17.18 4.98 -9.12
N ILE A 90 -16.04 4.75 -8.46
CA ILE A 90 -15.91 3.70 -7.42
C ILE A 90 -16.82 4.02 -6.21
N ARG A 91 -16.95 5.28 -5.81
CA ARG A 91 -17.83 5.68 -4.70
C ARG A 91 -19.30 5.36 -4.99
N GLY A 92 -19.69 5.40 -6.26
CA GLY A 92 -21.03 5.01 -6.72
C GLY A 92 -21.29 3.50 -6.77
N VAL A 93 -20.30 2.67 -6.51
CA VAL A 93 -20.47 1.20 -6.48
C VAL A 93 -21.05 0.77 -5.14
N ASP A 94 -22.15 0.05 -5.17
CA ASP A 94 -22.78 -0.52 -3.97
C ASP A 94 -21.81 -1.47 -3.26
N GLY A 95 -21.79 -1.43 -1.92
CA GLY A 95 -20.92 -2.24 -1.08
C GLY A 95 -19.56 -1.60 -0.78
N VAL A 96 -19.12 -0.57 -1.49
CA VAL A 96 -17.87 0.16 -1.16
C VAL A 96 -18.08 1.04 0.06
N LYS A 97 -17.47 0.65 1.19
CA LYS A 97 -17.57 1.38 2.47
C LYS A 97 -16.42 2.36 2.69
N ASP A 98 -15.23 2.07 2.15
CA ASP A 98 -14.01 2.82 2.45
C ASP A 98 -13.09 2.88 1.23
N ILE A 99 -12.76 4.11 0.80
CA ILE A 99 -11.80 4.36 -0.28
C ILE A 99 -10.59 5.08 0.29
N ALA A 100 -9.45 4.41 0.24
CA ALA A 100 -8.17 4.97 0.66
C ALA A 100 -7.22 5.11 -0.53
N MET A 101 -6.25 6.01 -0.43
CA MET A 101 -5.17 6.15 -1.40
C MET A 101 -3.82 6.09 -0.69
N THR A 102 -2.82 5.44 -1.32
CA THR A 102 -1.42 5.52 -0.90
C THR A 102 -0.68 6.37 -1.92
N THR A 103 0.05 7.38 -1.47
CA THR A 103 0.75 8.37 -2.31
C THR A 103 2.10 8.76 -1.71
N ASN A 104 3.04 9.18 -2.54
CA ASN A 104 4.28 9.81 -2.07
C ASN A 104 4.09 11.27 -1.61
N GLY A 105 2.89 11.82 -1.77
CA GLY A 105 2.51 13.15 -1.27
C GLY A 105 2.91 14.33 -2.15
N SER A 106 3.85 14.17 -3.08
CA SER A 106 4.43 15.28 -3.86
C SER A 106 3.43 16.09 -4.71
N LEU A 107 2.32 15.48 -5.07
CA LEU A 107 1.25 16.12 -5.85
C LEU A 107 -0.02 16.36 -5.02
N LEU A 108 -0.02 15.94 -3.75
CA LEU A 108 -1.22 15.88 -2.93
C LEU A 108 -1.82 17.25 -2.62
N ALA A 109 -0.99 18.29 -2.37
CA ALA A 109 -1.44 19.65 -2.11
C ALA A 109 -2.37 20.18 -3.21
N LYS A 110 -2.07 19.87 -4.46
CA LYS A 110 -2.87 20.33 -5.62
C LYS A 110 -4.20 19.58 -5.78
N HIS A 111 -4.31 18.37 -5.25
CA HIS A 111 -5.42 17.47 -5.53
C HIS A 111 -6.32 17.17 -4.33
N ALA A 112 -5.89 17.50 -3.10
CA ALA A 112 -6.56 17.08 -1.86
C ALA A 112 -8.06 17.43 -1.83
N GLN A 113 -8.42 18.67 -2.15
CA GLN A 113 -9.80 19.14 -2.16
C GLN A 113 -10.67 18.41 -3.20
N GLU A 114 -10.13 18.19 -4.40
CA GLU A 114 -10.88 17.50 -5.45
C GLU A 114 -11.05 16.00 -5.14
N LEU A 115 -10.03 15.37 -4.58
CA LEU A 115 -10.08 13.98 -4.13
C LEU A 115 -11.14 13.79 -3.03
N LYS A 116 -11.20 14.69 -2.06
CA LYS A 116 -12.25 14.68 -1.02
C LYS A 116 -13.64 14.82 -1.60
N ARG A 117 -13.86 15.80 -2.49
CA ARG A 117 -15.16 15.99 -3.18
C ARG A 117 -15.54 14.76 -4.04
N ALA A 118 -14.55 14.06 -4.58
CA ALA A 118 -14.76 12.84 -5.34
C ALA A 118 -15.20 11.65 -4.48
N GLY A 119 -15.06 11.72 -3.14
CA GLY A 119 -15.45 10.69 -2.20
C GLY A 119 -14.29 9.86 -1.66
N LEU A 120 -13.03 10.35 -1.74
CA LEU A 120 -11.92 9.73 -1.03
C LEU A 120 -12.10 9.93 0.47
N ASP A 121 -11.93 8.88 1.27
CA ASP A 121 -12.06 8.95 2.73
C ASP A 121 -10.76 9.32 3.41
N ARG A 122 -9.64 8.76 2.94
CA ARG A 122 -8.33 8.94 3.58
C ARG A 122 -7.15 8.71 2.65
N VAL A 123 -6.03 9.29 3.04
CA VAL A 123 -4.74 9.10 2.38
C VAL A 123 -3.73 8.47 3.33
N THR A 124 -2.81 7.70 2.76
CA THR A 124 -1.59 7.27 3.42
C THR A 124 -0.43 7.89 2.65
N VAL A 125 0.34 8.75 3.30
CA VAL A 125 1.47 9.44 2.70
C VAL A 125 2.76 8.73 3.09
N SER A 126 3.60 8.41 2.10
CA SER A 126 4.92 7.84 2.34
C SER A 126 5.93 8.95 2.57
N LEU A 127 6.53 8.98 3.77
CA LEU A 127 7.58 9.94 4.14
C LEU A 127 8.59 9.20 5.03
N ASP A 128 9.79 9.00 4.51
CA ASP A 128 10.80 8.14 5.14
C ASP A 128 11.86 8.90 5.96
N SER A 129 11.81 10.23 5.99
CA SER A 129 12.69 11.10 6.76
C SER A 129 12.13 12.53 6.83
N LEU A 130 12.45 13.27 7.92
CA LEU A 130 12.28 14.73 8.03
C LEU A 130 13.57 15.49 7.71
N ASP A 131 14.66 14.81 7.46
CA ASP A 131 15.92 15.41 7.00
C ASP A 131 15.91 15.49 5.47
N ASP A 132 16.02 16.71 4.93
CA ASP A 132 15.92 16.95 3.49
C ASP A 132 16.99 16.23 2.66
N GLU A 133 18.24 16.18 3.15
CA GLU A 133 19.31 15.52 2.42
C GLU A 133 19.08 14.02 2.32
N ARG A 134 18.68 13.41 3.44
CA ARG A 134 18.36 11.98 3.51
C ARG A 134 17.11 11.66 2.71
N PHE A 135 16.06 12.46 2.84
CA PHE A 135 14.83 12.28 2.06
C PHE A 135 15.07 12.41 0.56
N ALA A 136 15.87 13.38 0.13
CA ALA A 136 16.23 13.57 -1.28
C ALA A 136 16.98 12.35 -1.84
N LYS A 137 17.89 11.76 -1.05
CA LYS A 137 18.57 10.51 -1.41
C LYS A 137 17.60 9.32 -1.49
N LEU A 138 16.69 9.20 -0.51
CA LEU A 138 15.72 8.10 -0.45
C LEU A 138 14.72 8.15 -1.60
N ASN A 139 14.20 9.33 -1.97
CA ASN A 139 13.26 9.48 -3.07
C ASN A 139 13.94 9.44 -4.47
N GLY A 140 15.27 9.59 -4.54
CA GLY A 140 16.06 9.49 -5.75
C GLY A 140 15.76 10.54 -6.84
N ARG A 141 15.06 11.64 -6.48
CA ARG A 141 14.63 12.72 -7.40
C ARG A 141 14.80 14.11 -6.82
N GLY A 142 15.37 14.25 -5.62
CA GLY A 142 15.65 15.53 -4.99
C GLY A 142 14.41 16.29 -4.50
N TYR A 143 13.28 15.62 -4.26
CA TYR A 143 12.14 16.25 -3.61
C TYR A 143 12.47 16.60 -2.16
N CYS A 144 12.00 17.76 -1.68
CA CYS A 144 12.18 18.19 -0.30
C CYS A 144 11.03 17.73 0.61
N VAL A 145 11.28 17.69 1.90
CA VAL A 145 10.31 17.29 2.94
C VAL A 145 9.14 18.27 2.98
N GLU A 146 9.41 19.58 2.90
CA GLU A 146 8.41 20.64 2.95
C GLU A 146 7.26 20.39 1.97
N GLN A 147 7.55 20.04 0.72
CA GLN A 147 6.56 19.75 -0.30
C GLN A 147 5.60 18.61 0.09
N ILE A 148 6.11 17.61 0.80
CA ILE A 148 5.30 16.47 1.27
C ILE A 148 4.46 16.89 2.48
N LEU A 149 5.02 17.70 3.38
CA LEU A 149 4.29 18.24 4.54
C LEU A 149 3.15 19.15 4.13
N GLU A 150 3.35 20.02 3.12
CA GLU A 150 2.28 20.81 2.50
C GLU A 150 1.14 19.91 1.96
N GLY A 151 1.50 18.79 1.34
CA GLY A 151 0.53 17.81 0.88
C GLY A 151 -0.27 17.14 2.02
N ILE A 152 0.40 16.83 3.12
CA ILE A 152 -0.21 16.28 4.34
C ILE A 152 -1.19 17.31 4.96
N GLU A 153 -0.77 18.55 5.10
CA GLU A 153 -1.60 19.64 5.66
C GLU A 153 -2.82 19.90 4.78
N ALA A 154 -2.63 20.04 3.47
CA ALA A 154 -3.74 20.22 2.53
C ALA A 154 -4.75 19.05 2.56
N ALA A 155 -4.29 17.82 2.76
CA ALA A 155 -5.18 16.68 2.90
C ALA A 155 -5.98 16.72 4.21
N ALA A 156 -5.36 17.10 5.32
CA ALA A 156 -6.02 17.27 6.61
C ALA A 156 -7.05 18.41 6.56
N GLU A 157 -6.69 19.55 6.00
CA GLU A 157 -7.59 20.69 5.80
C GLU A 157 -8.79 20.37 4.89
N ALA A 158 -8.58 19.51 3.89
CA ALA A 158 -9.67 19.01 3.05
C ALA A 158 -10.60 18.04 3.80
N GLY A 159 -10.29 17.65 5.03
CA GLY A 159 -11.06 16.70 5.84
C GLY A 159 -10.85 15.23 5.41
N LEU A 160 -9.71 14.91 4.79
CA LEU A 160 -9.28 13.54 4.58
C LEU A 160 -8.68 12.96 5.87
N GLY A 161 -8.94 11.69 6.15
CA GLY A 161 -8.15 10.97 7.15
C GLY A 161 -6.70 10.81 6.67
N VAL A 162 -5.72 11.21 7.48
CA VAL A 162 -4.31 11.16 7.09
C VAL A 162 -3.56 10.15 7.96
N LYS A 163 -2.75 9.30 7.30
CA LYS A 163 -1.76 8.43 7.95
C LYS A 163 -0.43 8.57 7.24
N ILE A 164 0.66 8.51 7.98
CA ILE A 164 2.01 8.55 7.43
C ILE A 164 2.62 7.16 7.50
N ASN A 165 3.31 6.73 6.47
CA ASN A 165 4.12 5.52 6.45
C ASN A 165 5.60 5.89 6.33
N MET A 166 6.42 5.25 7.15
CA MET A 166 7.87 5.28 7.07
C MET A 166 8.38 3.85 6.94
N VAL A 167 9.08 3.53 5.86
CA VAL A 167 9.85 2.29 5.74
C VAL A 167 11.17 2.50 6.46
N VAL A 168 11.44 1.69 7.50
CA VAL A 168 12.65 1.81 8.31
C VAL A 168 13.70 0.83 7.82
N GLN A 169 14.87 1.36 7.46
CA GLN A 169 16.03 0.59 7.02
C GLN A 169 17.25 0.94 7.90
N ARG A 170 17.83 -0.08 8.53
CA ARG A 170 19.00 0.06 9.41
C ARG A 170 20.20 0.66 8.67
N GLY A 171 20.83 1.66 9.28
CA GLY A 171 21.98 2.39 8.72
C GLY A 171 21.62 3.34 7.58
N VAL A 172 20.33 3.53 7.28
CA VAL A 172 19.86 4.46 6.25
C VAL A 172 19.03 5.58 6.84
N ASN A 173 17.92 5.24 7.54
CA ASN A 173 17.01 6.22 8.15
C ASN A 173 16.50 5.79 9.54
N ASP A 174 17.10 4.82 10.18
CA ASP A 174 16.74 4.38 11.54
C ASP A 174 16.96 5.47 12.61
N GLN A 175 17.88 6.42 12.39
CA GLN A 175 18.02 7.61 13.22
C GLN A 175 16.83 8.57 13.17
N ASP A 176 15.96 8.46 12.16
CA ASP A 176 14.77 9.31 12.01
C ASP A 176 13.55 8.80 12.80
N ILE A 177 13.62 7.61 13.38
CA ILE A 177 12.49 7.01 14.13
C ILE A 177 11.97 7.98 15.19
N LEU A 178 12.84 8.49 16.05
CA LEU A 178 12.44 9.39 17.14
C LEU A 178 12.03 10.79 16.65
N PRO A 179 12.77 11.45 15.76
CA PRO A 179 12.33 12.72 15.14
C PRO A 179 10.94 12.63 14.50
N MET A 180 10.70 11.58 13.72
CA MET A 180 9.41 11.35 13.07
C MET A 180 8.30 11.11 14.09
N ALA A 181 8.56 10.27 15.10
CA ALA A 181 7.57 9.98 16.14
C ALA A 181 7.17 11.24 16.93
N ARG A 182 8.13 12.10 17.30
CA ARG A 182 7.86 13.38 17.98
C ARG A 182 7.05 14.32 17.11
N TYR A 183 7.48 14.54 15.88
CA TYR A 183 6.84 15.48 14.97
C TYR A 183 5.38 15.12 14.69
N PHE A 184 5.08 13.86 14.36
CA PHE A 184 3.72 13.44 14.03
C PHE A 184 2.83 13.27 15.27
N ARG A 185 3.41 13.02 16.45
CA ARG A 185 2.69 13.14 17.73
C ARG A 185 2.20 14.57 17.97
N GLU A 186 3.07 15.58 17.81
CA GLU A 186 2.70 17.00 17.98
C GLU A 186 1.62 17.44 16.99
N LYS A 187 1.60 16.87 15.79
CA LYS A 187 0.57 17.10 14.79
C LYS A 187 -0.70 16.25 14.98
N ASN A 188 -0.74 15.39 15.98
CA ASN A 188 -1.82 14.41 16.23
C ASN A 188 -2.16 13.55 15.00
N LEU A 189 -1.15 13.12 14.26
CA LEU A 189 -1.28 12.28 13.07
C LEU A 189 -0.76 10.87 13.35
N ILE A 190 -1.38 9.87 12.70
CA ILE A 190 -0.98 8.47 12.84
C ILE A 190 0.28 8.21 12.02
N LEU A 191 1.39 7.88 12.69
CA LEU A 191 2.62 7.45 12.06
C LEU A 191 2.73 5.92 12.11
N ARG A 192 3.04 5.31 10.96
CA ARG A 192 3.25 3.86 10.87
C ARG A 192 4.65 3.55 10.39
N PHE A 193 5.37 2.79 11.17
CA PHE A 193 6.68 2.24 10.80
C PHE A 193 6.49 0.89 10.13
N ILE A 194 7.18 0.69 9.03
CA ILE A 194 7.14 -0.53 8.22
C ILE A 194 8.53 -1.14 8.23
N GLU A 195 8.65 -2.39 8.64
CA GLU A 195 9.90 -3.13 8.50
C GLU A 195 10.29 -3.24 7.04
N PHE A 196 11.56 -2.94 6.72
CA PHE A 196 12.12 -3.11 5.37
C PHE A 196 11.99 -4.56 4.91
N MET A 197 11.32 -4.79 3.79
CA MET A 197 10.99 -6.12 3.31
C MET A 197 11.47 -6.37 1.87
N ASP A 198 11.63 -7.63 1.51
CA ASP A 198 12.14 -8.14 0.23
C ASP A 198 11.09 -8.10 -0.89
N VAL A 199 10.48 -6.94 -1.13
CA VAL A 199 9.52 -6.75 -2.22
C VAL A 199 10.20 -6.68 -3.58
N GLY A 200 9.59 -7.25 -4.62
CA GLY A 200 10.16 -7.28 -5.96
C GLY A 200 11.48 -8.05 -6.02
N ASN A 201 12.31 -7.68 -7.01
CA ASN A 201 13.62 -8.30 -7.24
C ASN A 201 14.78 -7.30 -7.18
N SER A 202 14.48 -6.00 -7.13
CA SER A 202 15.41 -4.91 -7.40
C SER A 202 15.88 -4.14 -6.17
N ASN A 203 15.31 -4.40 -4.97
CA ASN A 203 15.55 -3.57 -3.79
C ASN A 203 16.79 -3.91 -2.96
N GLY A 204 17.56 -4.94 -3.33
CA GLY A 204 18.79 -5.33 -2.64
C GLY A 204 18.62 -5.74 -1.17
N TRP A 205 17.43 -6.17 -0.78
CA TRP A 205 17.09 -6.49 0.60
C TRP A 205 18.04 -7.48 1.28
N ARG A 206 18.40 -7.18 2.52
CA ARG A 206 19.14 -8.07 3.41
C ARG A 206 18.55 -8.00 4.82
N LEU A 207 18.59 -9.14 5.52
CA LEU A 207 17.98 -9.27 6.85
C LEU A 207 18.65 -8.37 7.91
N ASP A 208 19.95 -8.12 7.80
CA ASP A 208 20.72 -7.24 8.68
C ASP A 208 20.32 -5.76 8.58
N GLN A 209 19.62 -5.38 7.53
CA GLN A 209 19.07 -4.04 7.33
C GLN A 209 17.66 -3.85 7.93
N VAL A 210 17.07 -4.90 8.45
CA VAL A 210 15.75 -4.83 9.10
C VAL A 210 15.91 -4.29 10.52
N VAL A 211 15.13 -3.28 10.87
CA VAL A 211 14.93 -2.83 12.25
C VAL A 211 13.64 -3.51 12.75
N PRO A 212 13.72 -4.43 13.72
CA PRO A 212 12.54 -5.11 14.24
C PRO A 212 11.54 -4.12 14.87
N SER A 213 10.26 -4.35 14.65
CA SER A 213 9.20 -3.51 15.25
C SER A 213 9.29 -3.41 16.77
N SER A 214 9.72 -4.47 17.46
CA SER A 214 9.96 -4.45 18.92
C SER A 214 11.08 -3.49 19.32
N GLU A 215 12.11 -3.35 18.50
CA GLU A 215 13.20 -2.38 18.71
C GLU A 215 12.68 -0.95 18.54
N ILE A 216 11.89 -0.69 17.48
CA ILE A 216 11.26 0.62 17.24
C ILE A 216 10.36 1.03 18.41
N VAL A 217 9.49 0.11 18.86
CA VAL A 217 8.65 0.35 20.06
C VAL A 217 9.48 0.68 21.27
N SER A 218 10.55 -0.09 21.54
CA SER A 218 11.41 0.13 22.68
C SER A 218 12.15 1.47 22.62
N MET A 219 12.58 1.91 21.45
CA MET A 219 13.20 3.22 21.25
C MET A 219 12.22 4.34 21.57
N ILE A 220 11.02 4.29 21.01
CA ILE A 220 9.99 5.32 21.21
C ILE A 220 9.51 5.31 22.67
N HIS A 221 9.23 4.15 23.26
CA HIS A 221 8.70 4.00 24.60
C HIS A 221 9.61 4.61 25.69
N ARG A 222 10.95 4.55 25.50
CA ARG A 222 11.90 5.16 26.46
C ARG A 222 11.76 6.68 26.59
N GLU A 223 11.38 7.36 25.52
CA GLU A 223 11.24 8.81 25.50
C GLU A 223 9.77 9.27 25.54
N MET A 224 8.91 8.51 24.89
CA MET A 224 7.48 8.75 24.77
C MET A 224 6.74 7.47 25.13
N PRO A 225 6.34 7.27 26.38
CA PRO A 225 5.71 6.03 26.83
C PRO A 225 4.51 5.65 25.96
N LEU A 226 4.46 4.37 25.57
CA LEU A 226 3.45 3.79 24.71
C LEU A 226 2.67 2.69 25.43
N GLU A 227 1.39 2.57 25.14
CA GLU A 227 0.55 1.44 25.52
C GLU A 227 -0.03 0.77 24.25
N ALA A 228 -0.15 -0.56 24.29
CA ALA A 228 -0.75 -1.30 23.18
C ALA A 228 -2.24 -0.96 23.07
N ALA A 229 -2.75 -0.89 21.83
CA ALA A 229 -4.15 -0.67 21.55
C ALA A 229 -4.70 -1.81 20.69
N ASP A 230 -5.98 -2.15 20.91
CA ASP A 230 -6.65 -3.18 20.14
C ASP A 230 -6.75 -2.83 18.65
N PRO A 231 -6.73 -3.82 17.75
CA PRO A 231 -6.95 -3.58 16.33
C PRO A 231 -8.36 -3.01 16.09
N ASN A 232 -8.48 -2.08 15.13
CA ASN A 232 -9.77 -1.48 14.79
C ASN A 232 -10.72 -2.46 14.07
N TYR A 233 -10.17 -3.49 13.41
CA TYR A 233 -10.94 -4.48 12.65
C TYR A 233 -10.10 -5.73 12.38
N TYR A 234 -10.78 -6.82 12.09
CA TYR A 234 -10.12 -8.09 11.70
C TYR A 234 -9.27 -7.91 10.42
N GLY A 235 -8.01 -8.35 10.48
CA GLY A 235 -7.06 -8.25 9.37
C GLY A 235 -6.36 -6.89 9.29
N GLU A 236 -6.47 -6.02 10.31
CA GLU A 236 -5.64 -4.83 10.39
C GLU A 236 -4.16 -5.22 10.40
N VAL A 237 -3.38 -4.57 9.53
CA VAL A 237 -1.97 -4.94 9.28
C VAL A 237 -1.04 -4.38 10.35
N ALA A 238 -1.38 -3.22 10.89
CA ALA A 238 -0.55 -2.53 11.88
C ALA A 238 -0.93 -2.94 13.30
N SER A 239 0.05 -3.36 14.11
CA SER A 239 -0.06 -3.35 15.57
C SER A 239 -0.07 -1.92 16.05
N ARG A 240 -1.03 -1.56 16.89
CA ARG A 240 -1.32 -0.19 17.30
C ARG A 240 -0.81 0.10 18.70
N TYR A 241 -0.28 1.31 18.88
CA TYR A 241 0.15 1.84 20.16
C TYR A 241 -0.33 3.28 20.30
N ARG A 242 -0.74 3.66 21.52
CA ARG A 242 -1.08 5.04 21.88
C ARG A 242 -0.02 5.61 22.80
N HIS A 243 0.19 6.91 22.73
CA HIS A 243 1.03 7.62 23.69
C HIS A 243 0.31 7.74 25.04
N VAL A 244 0.99 7.36 26.12
CA VAL A 244 0.44 7.49 27.49
C VAL A 244 0.30 8.96 27.83
N GLY A 245 -0.90 9.36 28.27
CA GLY A 245 -1.19 10.74 28.71
C GLY A 245 -1.16 11.78 27.60
N GLY A 246 -1.23 11.36 26.33
CA GLY A 246 -1.20 12.28 25.19
C GLY A 246 -2.03 11.81 23.99
N GLU A 247 -2.04 12.64 22.96
CA GLU A 247 -2.66 12.33 21.68
C GLU A 247 -1.63 11.70 20.72
N GLY A 248 -2.12 11.07 19.68
CA GLY A 248 -1.33 10.45 18.63
C GLY A 248 -1.24 8.93 18.77
N GLU A 249 -1.02 8.29 17.64
CA GLU A 249 -0.95 6.84 17.51
C GLU A 249 0.27 6.43 16.68
N ILE A 250 0.94 5.38 17.13
CA ILE A 250 2.01 4.70 16.39
C ILE A 250 1.48 3.35 15.90
N GLY A 251 1.69 3.05 14.62
CA GLY A 251 1.42 1.74 14.04
C GLY A 251 2.71 1.02 13.66
N LEU A 252 2.79 -0.28 13.88
CA LEU A 252 3.92 -1.12 13.46
C LEU A 252 3.46 -2.15 12.43
N ILE A 253 4.09 -2.15 11.26
CA ILE A 253 3.83 -3.14 10.20
C ILE A 253 5.02 -4.12 10.17
N SER A 254 4.91 -5.14 11.01
CA SER A 254 5.96 -6.14 11.27
C SER A 254 6.00 -7.24 10.19
N SER A 255 6.24 -6.85 8.95
CA SER A 255 6.15 -7.75 7.79
C SER A 255 7.21 -8.86 7.78
N VAL A 256 8.29 -8.70 8.54
CA VAL A 256 9.44 -9.61 8.59
C VAL A 256 9.46 -10.38 9.92
N THR A 257 9.36 -9.68 11.05
CA THR A 257 9.54 -10.30 12.37
C THR A 257 8.25 -10.89 12.96
N GLN A 258 7.08 -10.34 12.60
CA GLN A 258 5.76 -10.82 13.05
C GLN A 258 4.79 -10.85 11.86
N ALA A 259 4.95 -11.83 10.99
CA ALA A 259 4.15 -11.93 9.78
C ALA A 259 2.65 -12.10 10.10
N PHE A 260 1.80 -11.42 9.33
CA PHE A 260 0.34 -11.38 9.47
C PHE A 260 -0.38 -12.04 8.28
N CYS A 261 0.19 -13.11 7.72
CA CYS A 261 -0.39 -13.84 6.59
C CYS A 261 -1.70 -14.54 6.97
N SER A 262 -1.81 -15.00 8.20
CA SER A 262 -2.98 -15.74 8.72
C SER A 262 -4.30 -14.94 8.69
N THR A 263 -4.22 -13.61 8.77
CA THR A 263 -5.38 -12.70 8.76
C THR A 263 -5.48 -11.84 7.50
N CYS A 264 -4.71 -12.17 6.46
CA CYS A 264 -4.60 -11.33 5.26
C CYS A 264 -5.84 -11.43 4.37
N THR A 265 -6.57 -10.33 4.21
CA THR A 265 -7.85 -10.21 3.46
C THR A 265 -7.70 -9.52 2.09
N ARG A 266 -6.47 -9.32 1.61
CA ARG A 266 -6.14 -8.39 0.53
C ARG A 266 -5.93 -9.09 -0.81
N ALA A 267 -6.71 -8.69 -1.83
CA ALA A 267 -6.39 -8.90 -3.24
C ALA A 267 -5.72 -7.65 -3.84
N ARG A 268 -5.05 -7.82 -4.96
CA ARG A 268 -4.41 -6.75 -5.71
C ARG A 268 -4.78 -6.86 -7.18
N LEU A 269 -5.02 -5.73 -7.81
CA LEU A 269 -5.25 -5.60 -9.23
C LEU A 269 -4.19 -4.67 -9.82
N SER A 270 -3.39 -5.17 -10.76
CA SER A 270 -2.39 -4.34 -11.44
C SER A 270 -3.05 -3.37 -12.42
N ALA A 271 -2.31 -2.36 -12.83
CA ALA A 271 -2.79 -1.35 -13.79
C ALA A 271 -3.17 -1.95 -15.15
N GLU A 272 -2.60 -3.10 -15.50
CA GLU A 272 -2.92 -3.86 -16.71
C GLU A 272 -4.02 -4.91 -16.53
N GLY A 273 -4.61 -5.03 -15.33
CA GLY A 273 -5.76 -5.90 -15.08
C GLY A 273 -5.43 -7.33 -14.64
N LYS A 274 -4.24 -7.58 -14.11
CA LYS A 274 -3.92 -8.88 -13.50
C LYS A 274 -4.24 -8.87 -12.01
N MET A 275 -4.89 -9.93 -11.54
CA MET A 275 -5.17 -10.17 -10.12
C MET A 275 -4.02 -10.93 -9.47
N TYR A 276 -3.63 -10.45 -8.27
CA TYR A 276 -2.61 -11.07 -7.41
C TYR A 276 -3.15 -11.25 -6.00
N ASN A 277 -2.82 -12.39 -5.40
CA ASN A 277 -3.26 -12.73 -4.04
C ASN A 277 -2.26 -12.31 -2.96
N CYS A 278 -1.00 -12.03 -3.33
CA CYS A 278 0.09 -11.68 -2.42
C CYS A 278 0.97 -10.58 -2.99
N LEU A 279 1.58 -9.76 -2.12
CA LEU A 279 2.60 -8.77 -2.50
C LEU A 279 3.87 -9.42 -3.06
N PHE A 280 4.14 -10.66 -2.68
CA PHE A 280 5.31 -11.43 -3.08
C PHE A 280 5.00 -12.46 -4.19
N ALA A 281 3.90 -12.27 -4.91
CA ALA A 281 3.52 -13.14 -6.01
C ALA A 281 4.53 -13.07 -7.17
N SER A 282 4.71 -14.19 -7.86
CA SER A 282 5.56 -14.28 -9.07
C SER A 282 4.78 -14.13 -10.36
N SER A 283 3.47 -14.32 -10.32
CA SER A 283 2.56 -14.19 -11.47
C SER A 283 1.18 -13.73 -11.00
N GLY A 284 0.39 -13.23 -11.92
CA GLY A 284 -1.01 -12.85 -11.69
C GLY A 284 -1.92 -13.41 -12.77
N GLU A 285 -3.20 -13.54 -12.47
CA GLU A 285 -4.24 -14.03 -13.38
C GLU A 285 -4.85 -12.85 -14.16
N ASP A 286 -4.92 -12.94 -15.45
CA ASP A 286 -5.43 -11.86 -16.33
C ASP A 286 -6.97 -11.79 -16.25
N LEU A 287 -7.47 -10.62 -15.83
CA LEU A 287 -8.90 -10.28 -15.82
C LEU A 287 -9.26 -9.32 -16.97
N ARG A 288 -8.29 -8.65 -17.58
CA ARG A 288 -8.52 -7.67 -18.63
C ARG A 288 -8.97 -8.33 -19.94
N GLU A 289 -8.28 -9.38 -20.38
CA GLU A 289 -8.65 -10.04 -21.64
C GLU A 289 -10.07 -10.59 -21.58
N PRO A 290 -10.48 -11.36 -20.56
CA PRO A 290 -11.87 -11.79 -20.39
C PRO A 290 -12.88 -10.64 -20.40
N LEU A 291 -12.56 -9.50 -19.77
CA LEU A 291 -13.38 -8.30 -19.81
C LEU A 291 -13.59 -7.76 -21.22
N ARG A 292 -12.50 -7.68 -22.00
CA ARG A 292 -12.48 -7.12 -23.36
C ARG A 292 -13.05 -8.07 -24.40
N GLU A 293 -13.01 -9.36 -24.13
CA GLU A 293 -13.70 -10.39 -24.93
C GLU A 293 -15.22 -10.42 -24.68
N GLY A 294 -15.72 -9.60 -23.74
CA GLY A 294 -17.15 -9.46 -23.46
C GLY A 294 -17.73 -10.49 -22.53
N LYS A 295 -16.89 -11.16 -21.69
CA LYS A 295 -17.41 -12.04 -20.65
C LYS A 295 -18.37 -11.29 -19.71
N SER A 296 -19.41 -11.98 -19.28
CA SER A 296 -20.40 -11.47 -18.33
C SER A 296 -19.79 -11.22 -16.95
N ASP A 297 -20.45 -10.40 -16.14
CA ASP A 297 -20.03 -10.15 -14.76
C ASP A 297 -20.02 -11.43 -13.92
N GLU A 298 -20.94 -12.36 -14.21
CA GLU A 298 -21.00 -13.64 -13.52
C GLU A 298 -19.79 -14.52 -13.86
N GLU A 299 -19.39 -14.63 -15.12
CA GLU A 299 -18.22 -15.40 -15.52
C GLU A 299 -16.95 -14.84 -14.90
N ILE A 300 -16.79 -13.49 -14.85
CA ILE A 300 -15.65 -12.86 -14.21
C ILE A 300 -15.70 -13.05 -12.68
N ARG A 301 -16.88 -13.00 -12.07
CA ARG A 301 -17.10 -13.27 -10.64
C ARG A 301 -16.66 -14.70 -10.28
N GLU A 302 -17.01 -15.68 -11.10
CA GLU A 302 -16.59 -17.08 -10.93
C GLU A 302 -15.07 -17.22 -11.06
N MET A 303 -14.44 -16.54 -12.03
CA MET A 303 -12.98 -16.52 -12.16
C MET A 303 -12.31 -15.97 -10.91
N ILE A 304 -12.72 -14.78 -10.43
CA ILE A 304 -12.15 -14.14 -9.23
C ILE A 304 -12.36 -15.03 -8.01
N SER A 305 -13.57 -15.59 -7.84
CA SER A 305 -13.88 -16.51 -6.76
C SER A 305 -12.97 -17.74 -6.79
N SER A 306 -12.78 -18.36 -7.95
CA SER A 306 -11.90 -19.52 -8.15
C SER A 306 -10.44 -19.19 -7.82
N ILE A 307 -9.94 -18.02 -8.22
CA ILE A 307 -8.58 -17.56 -7.92
C ILE A 307 -8.42 -17.41 -6.40
N TRP A 308 -9.39 -16.79 -5.71
CA TRP A 308 -9.34 -16.60 -4.27
C TRP A 308 -9.47 -17.92 -3.50
N LEU A 309 -10.38 -18.79 -3.86
CA LEU A 309 -10.60 -20.10 -3.23
C LEU A 309 -9.32 -20.97 -3.21
N ARG A 310 -8.52 -20.93 -4.29
CA ARG A 310 -7.26 -21.68 -4.40
C ARG A 310 -6.09 -21.04 -3.66
N ARG A 311 -6.27 -19.83 -3.09
CA ARG A 311 -5.22 -19.09 -2.40
C ARG A 311 -4.73 -19.83 -1.17
N ASP A 312 -3.42 -20.09 -1.10
CA ASP A 312 -2.74 -20.72 0.04
C ASP A 312 -1.46 -19.98 0.49
N ASP A 313 -1.14 -18.86 -0.15
CA ASP A 313 0.10 -18.13 0.06
C ASP A 313 0.26 -17.58 1.49
N ARG A 314 1.47 -17.74 2.04
CA ARG A 314 1.91 -17.21 3.33
C ARG A 314 3.40 -16.86 3.34
N TYR A 315 3.86 -16.26 2.26
CA TYR A 315 5.26 -15.99 2.01
C TYR A 315 6.01 -15.38 3.21
N SER A 316 5.44 -14.35 3.88
CA SER A 316 6.10 -13.68 4.99
C SER A 316 6.32 -14.60 6.21
N GLU A 317 5.45 -15.58 6.46
CA GLU A 317 5.62 -16.59 7.52
C GLU A 317 6.68 -17.64 7.15
N GLU A 318 6.85 -17.90 5.86
CA GLU A 318 7.80 -18.90 5.35
C GLU A 318 9.20 -18.31 5.11
N ARG A 319 9.29 -16.99 4.92
CA ARG A 319 10.54 -16.28 4.60
C ARG A 319 11.70 -16.69 5.51
N LEU A 320 11.52 -16.66 6.82
CA LEU A 320 12.57 -16.95 7.79
C LEU A 320 12.90 -18.47 7.89
N LYS A 321 11.96 -19.34 7.55
CA LYS A 321 12.17 -20.79 7.56
C LYS A 321 13.05 -21.26 6.40
N ASN A 322 13.03 -20.53 5.29
CA ASN A 322 13.68 -20.88 4.04
C ASN A 322 14.95 -20.05 3.74
N THR A 323 15.44 -19.24 4.69
CA THR A 323 16.56 -18.31 4.48
C THR A 323 17.88 -18.97 4.03
N PRO A 324 18.26 -20.21 4.38
CA PRO A 324 19.50 -20.83 3.89
C PRO A 324 19.43 -21.39 2.45
N GLY A 325 18.32 -21.26 1.75
CA GLY A 325 18.16 -21.92 0.45
C GLY A 325 17.12 -21.32 -0.48
N ILE A 326 16.65 -20.08 -0.23
CA ILE A 326 15.74 -19.41 -1.17
C ILE A 326 16.50 -19.19 -2.48
N ALA A 327 16.36 -20.15 -3.41
CA ALA A 327 16.48 -19.82 -4.83
C ALA A 327 15.68 -18.53 -5.03
N LYS A 328 16.31 -17.47 -5.57
CA LYS A 328 15.69 -16.15 -5.82
C LYS A 328 14.41 -16.38 -6.63
N ARG A 329 13.28 -16.56 -5.94
CA ARG A 329 11.99 -16.69 -6.59
C ARG A 329 11.71 -15.34 -7.22
N SER A 330 11.60 -15.29 -8.53
CA SER A 330 11.24 -14.07 -9.23
C SER A 330 9.89 -13.58 -8.71
N LYS A 331 9.83 -12.33 -8.27
CA LYS A 331 8.62 -11.67 -7.77
C LYS A 331 8.22 -10.57 -8.74
N VAL A 332 6.94 -10.25 -8.75
CA VAL A 332 6.49 -9.04 -9.45
C VAL A 332 6.92 -7.80 -8.65
N GLU A 333 7.36 -6.76 -9.34
CA GLU A 333 7.78 -5.52 -8.69
C GLU A 333 6.60 -4.86 -7.95
N MET A 334 6.88 -4.34 -6.74
CA MET A 334 5.87 -3.71 -5.90
C MET A 334 5.20 -2.52 -6.60
N SER A 335 5.95 -1.75 -7.35
CA SER A 335 5.45 -0.61 -8.14
C SER A 335 4.41 -1.00 -9.20
N HIS A 336 4.44 -2.25 -9.66
CA HIS A 336 3.50 -2.78 -10.66
C HIS A 336 2.17 -3.21 -10.04
N ILE A 337 2.21 -3.82 -8.85
CA ILE A 337 1.02 -4.39 -8.18
C ILE A 337 0.52 -3.57 -6.97
N GLY A 338 1.13 -2.45 -6.72
CA GLY A 338 0.80 -1.53 -5.65
C GLY A 338 1.23 -1.99 -4.24
N GLY A 339 1.99 -1.18 -3.56
CA GLY A 339 2.48 -1.38 -2.20
C GLY A 339 1.47 -1.13 -1.10
#